data_8013406f5c172639dc07aade54948188
#
_entry.id   8013406f5c172639dc07aade54948188
#
_cell.length_a   1.000
_cell.length_b   1.000
_cell.length_c   1.000
_cell.angle_alpha   90.00
_cell.angle_beta   90.00
_cell.angle_gamma   90.00
#
_symmetry.space_group_name_H-M   'P 1'
#
loop_
_entity.id
_entity.type
_entity.pdbx_description
1 polymer ?
#
loop_
_entity_poly.entity_id
_entity_poly.type
_entity_poly.pdbx_seq_one_letter_code
_entity_poly.pdbx_strand_id
1 'polypeptide(L)'
;MNLNNVLEIVRLTDVGMQRDHNEDAIASDDAIGFVILADGMGGYKAGEVASEMAILSITAELKEAMATYPPGQVDLALEQQAEAKLILDAVKNANEVIYSVSQTQPQCAGMGTTLVVGLFTNNKLLVGHIGDSRMYRLRNQRLSQITEDHSLLQEQINAGLITAEQAKYSANKNLVTRALGVDPEVELELKEYDVEAGDIYLLCSDGLSDLVEDDVIQTALNSLSSNLAEAAQVLVQMANDNGGKDNISVILVKVNRSFEYKRTWLDNLGLESLNLSSLHIGKFFSWLK
;
A
#
# COMPACT_ATOMS: atom_id res chain seq x y z
N MET A 1 -9.19 15.97 -3.31
CA MET A 1 -8.38 16.05 -4.55
C MET A 1 -8.71 14.83 -5.38
N ASN A 2 -8.87 14.93 -6.68
CA ASN A 2 -9.11 13.76 -7.53
C ASN A 2 -7.81 13.47 -8.30
N LEU A 3 -7.21 12.29 -8.09
CA LEU A 3 -5.94 11.88 -8.67
C LEU A 3 -6.08 11.12 -9.99
N ASN A 4 -7.30 10.96 -10.51
CA ASN A 4 -7.52 10.48 -11.88
C ASN A 4 -6.64 11.29 -12.86
N ASN A 5 -5.89 10.67 -13.73
CA ASN A 5 -4.90 11.29 -14.62
C ASN A 5 -3.60 11.82 -13.95
N VAL A 6 -3.46 11.71 -12.65
CA VAL A 6 -2.18 11.94 -11.94
C VAL A 6 -1.44 10.65 -11.74
N LEU A 7 -2.16 9.65 -11.27
CA LEU A 7 -1.66 8.28 -11.08
C LEU A 7 -2.17 7.40 -12.23
N GLU A 8 -1.33 6.51 -12.69
CA GLU A 8 -1.69 5.35 -13.49
C GLU A 8 -1.47 4.12 -12.63
N ILE A 9 -2.54 3.38 -12.33
CA ILE A 9 -2.50 2.21 -11.43
C ILE A 9 -2.88 0.96 -12.21
N VAL A 10 -2.02 -0.06 -12.15
CA VAL A 10 -2.26 -1.38 -12.73
C VAL A 10 -2.14 -2.42 -11.63
N ARG A 11 -3.08 -3.37 -11.60
CA ARG A 11 -3.12 -4.46 -10.63
C ARG A 11 -3.21 -5.79 -11.35
N LEU A 12 -2.45 -6.77 -10.88
CA LEU A 12 -2.51 -8.13 -11.36
C LEU A 12 -2.26 -9.08 -10.20
N THR A 13 -3.06 -10.13 -10.12
CA THR A 13 -2.86 -11.23 -9.18
C THR A 13 -3.01 -12.55 -9.93
N ASP A 14 -2.22 -13.54 -9.56
CA ASP A 14 -2.16 -14.87 -10.17
C ASP A 14 -2.03 -15.93 -9.06
N VAL A 15 -2.67 -17.08 -9.24
CA VAL A 15 -2.62 -18.19 -8.27
C VAL A 15 -1.22 -18.80 -8.17
N GLY A 16 -0.37 -18.57 -9.19
CA GLY A 16 0.89 -19.30 -9.33
C GLY A 16 0.69 -20.70 -9.94
N MET A 17 1.78 -21.49 -9.95
CA MET A 17 1.80 -22.78 -10.61
C MET A 17 1.61 -23.95 -9.63
N GLN A 18 1.68 -23.70 -8.31
CA GLN A 18 1.69 -24.78 -7.31
C GLN A 18 0.57 -24.67 -6.26
N ARG A 19 -0.14 -23.54 -6.21
CA ARG A 19 -1.27 -23.33 -5.29
C ARG A 19 -2.59 -23.66 -6.00
N ASP A 20 -3.58 -24.11 -5.24
CA ASP A 20 -4.92 -24.44 -5.75
C ASP A 20 -5.88 -23.23 -5.70
N HIS A 21 -5.59 -22.25 -4.86
CA HIS A 21 -6.40 -21.03 -4.65
C HIS A 21 -5.49 -19.84 -4.33
N ASN A 22 -6.06 -18.65 -4.42
CA ASN A 22 -5.34 -17.42 -4.18
C ASN A 22 -5.69 -16.87 -2.79
N GLU A 23 -4.70 -16.72 -1.93
CA GLU A 23 -4.84 -16.14 -0.60
C GLU A 23 -4.38 -14.65 -0.57
N ASP A 24 -3.85 -14.14 -1.69
CA ASP A 24 -3.56 -12.72 -1.87
C ASP A 24 -4.83 -11.92 -2.16
N ALA A 25 -4.92 -10.72 -1.64
CA ALA A 25 -5.94 -9.75 -1.98
C ALA A 25 -5.33 -8.38 -2.27
N ILE A 26 -5.86 -7.69 -3.30
CA ILE A 26 -5.35 -6.39 -3.74
C ILE A 26 -6.48 -5.40 -4.02
N ALA A 27 -6.29 -4.13 -3.67
CA ALA A 27 -7.22 -3.05 -3.98
C ALA A 27 -6.50 -1.75 -4.35
N SER A 28 -7.18 -0.90 -5.09
CA SER A 28 -6.78 0.49 -5.33
C SER A 28 -7.97 1.37 -5.63
N ASP A 29 -7.76 2.68 -5.50
CA ASP A 29 -8.70 3.70 -5.96
C ASP A 29 -7.91 4.88 -6.54
N ASP A 30 -7.99 5.04 -7.86
CA ASP A 30 -7.20 6.04 -8.60
C ASP A 30 -7.64 7.47 -8.28
N ALA A 31 -8.91 7.67 -7.91
CA ALA A 31 -9.45 8.99 -7.59
C ALA A 31 -8.97 9.47 -6.21
N ILE A 32 -8.92 8.57 -5.25
CA ILE A 32 -8.47 8.83 -3.88
C ILE A 32 -6.94 8.74 -3.79
N GLY A 33 -6.35 7.83 -4.57
CA GLY A 33 -4.91 7.60 -4.60
C GLY A 33 -4.42 6.62 -3.55
N PHE A 34 -5.19 5.56 -3.23
CA PHE A 34 -4.69 4.50 -2.40
C PHE A 34 -4.46 3.19 -3.16
N VAL A 35 -3.53 2.41 -2.67
CA VAL A 35 -3.20 1.05 -3.10
C VAL A 35 -2.99 0.17 -1.89
N ILE A 36 -3.50 -1.06 -1.91
CA ILE A 36 -3.42 -2.01 -0.79
C ILE A 36 -3.15 -3.40 -1.34
N LEU A 37 -2.20 -4.11 -0.72
CA LEU A 37 -1.88 -5.50 -0.97
C LEU A 37 -1.85 -6.22 0.38
N ALA A 38 -2.45 -7.40 0.45
CA ALA A 38 -2.49 -8.27 1.61
C ALA A 38 -2.25 -9.71 1.14
N ASP A 39 -1.25 -10.39 1.71
CA ASP A 39 -0.90 -11.78 1.48
C ASP A 39 -1.37 -12.60 2.67
N GLY A 40 -2.34 -13.45 2.42
CA GLY A 40 -3.04 -14.20 3.45
C GLY A 40 -2.32 -15.46 3.84
N MET A 41 -2.24 -15.73 5.16
CA MET A 41 -1.66 -16.94 5.69
C MET A 41 -2.61 -17.64 6.66
N GLY A 42 -2.60 -18.98 6.61
CA GLY A 42 -3.43 -19.80 7.50
C GLY A 42 -3.68 -21.21 6.96
N GLY A 43 -4.31 -22.03 7.78
CA GLY A 43 -4.70 -23.38 7.35
C GLY A 43 -5.97 -23.36 6.49
N TYR A 44 -6.06 -24.28 5.52
CA TYR A 44 -7.20 -24.46 4.63
C TYR A 44 -7.47 -23.20 3.77
N LYS A 45 -8.50 -22.41 4.02
CA LYS A 45 -8.83 -21.13 3.34
C LYS A 45 -8.79 -19.93 4.28
N ALA A 46 -8.14 -20.08 5.40
CA ALA A 46 -8.14 -19.03 6.42
C ALA A 46 -7.33 -17.80 5.99
N GLY A 47 -6.27 -17.99 5.21
CA GLY A 47 -5.48 -16.90 4.61
C GLY A 47 -6.31 -16.03 3.66
N GLU A 48 -7.07 -16.65 2.72
CA GLU A 48 -7.99 -15.94 1.82
C GLU A 48 -8.97 -15.04 2.59
N VAL A 49 -9.55 -15.58 3.69
CA VAL A 49 -10.48 -14.81 4.51
C VAL A 49 -9.79 -13.63 5.20
N ALA A 50 -8.57 -13.82 5.72
CA ALA A 50 -7.85 -12.77 6.42
C ALA A 50 -7.46 -11.62 5.47
N SER A 51 -6.89 -11.93 4.30
CA SER A 51 -6.48 -10.93 3.31
C SER A 51 -7.68 -10.16 2.75
N GLU A 52 -8.78 -10.85 2.40
CA GLU A 52 -10.02 -10.19 1.95
C GLU A 52 -10.62 -9.27 3.02
N MET A 53 -10.68 -9.72 4.28
CA MET A 53 -11.18 -8.90 5.39
C MET A 53 -10.33 -7.64 5.60
N ALA A 54 -8.99 -7.77 5.53
CA ALA A 54 -8.09 -6.63 5.62
C ALA A 54 -8.36 -5.61 4.51
N ILE A 55 -8.41 -6.06 3.25
CA ILE A 55 -8.66 -5.21 2.09
C ILE A 55 -10.03 -4.52 2.18
N LEU A 56 -11.09 -5.25 2.51
CA LEU A 56 -12.44 -4.70 2.57
C LEU A 56 -12.58 -3.67 3.70
N SER A 57 -12.09 -3.98 4.92
CA SER A 57 -12.16 -3.09 6.07
C SER A 57 -11.39 -1.80 5.82
N ILE A 58 -10.12 -1.89 5.43
CA ILE A 58 -9.26 -0.71 5.21
C ILE A 58 -9.80 0.13 4.04
N THR A 59 -10.23 -0.49 2.94
CA THR A 59 -10.80 0.23 1.80
C THR A 59 -12.07 1.00 2.18
N ALA A 60 -12.96 0.40 2.96
CA ALA A 60 -14.21 1.06 3.37
C ALA A 60 -13.91 2.29 4.25
N GLU A 61 -13.03 2.14 5.24
CA GLU A 61 -12.68 3.22 6.15
C GLU A 61 -11.95 4.36 5.45
N LEU A 62 -10.96 4.05 4.59
CA LEU A 62 -10.27 5.08 3.81
C LEU A 62 -11.21 5.84 2.89
N LYS A 63 -12.15 5.17 2.21
CA LYS A 63 -13.14 5.83 1.35
C LYS A 63 -14.08 6.75 2.13
N GLU A 64 -14.58 6.32 3.28
CA GLU A 64 -15.44 7.12 4.13
C GLU A 64 -14.70 8.34 4.70
N ALA A 65 -13.50 8.13 5.21
CA ALA A 65 -12.69 9.18 5.80
C ALA A 65 -12.26 10.22 4.76
N MET A 66 -11.77 9.78 3.59
CA MET A 66 -11.34 10.68 2.52
C MET A 66 -12.48 11.48 1.87
N ALA A 67 -13.72 11.00 1.97
CA ALA A 67 -14.90 11.78 1.59
C ALA A 67 -15.16 12.96 2.56
N THR A 68 -14.71 12.82 3.80
CA THR A 68 -14.94 13.81 4.87
C THR A 68 -13.75 14.75 5.07
N TYR A 69 -12.52 14.23 4.90
CA TYR A 69 -11.28 14.96 5.14
C TYR A 69 -10.53 15.20 3.83
N PRO A 70 -10.42 16.45 3.37
CA PRO A 70 -9.62 16.74 2.17
C PRO A 70 -8.12 16.48 2.43
N PRO A 71 -7.39 15.98 1.41
CA PRO A 71 -5.96 15.71 1.51
C PRO A 71 -5.13 16.93 1.95
N GLY A 72 -4.04 16.69 2.68
CA GLY A 72 -3.10 17.73 3.12
C GLY A 72 -3.55 18.49 4.37
N GLN A 73 -4.57 18.02 5.09
CA GLN A 73 -4.89 18.53 6.42
C GLN A 73 -3.92 17.98 7.46
N VAL A 74 -3.47 18.87 8.34
CA VAL A 74 -2.59 18.51 9.46
C VAL A 74 -3.40 18.52 10.74
N ASP A 75 -3.34 17.46 11.52
CA ASP A 75 -3.86 17.41 12.88
C ASP A 75 -2.89 18.19 13.79
N LEU A 76 -3.21 19.44 14.05
CA LEU A 76 -2.39 20.32 14.88
C LEU A 76 -2.27 19.84 16.35
N ALA A 77 -3.24 19.06 16.82
CA ALA A 77 -3.24 18.57 18.20
C ALA A 77 -2.24 17.43 18.43
N LEU A 78 -1.92 16.67 17.37
CA LEU A 78 -1.04 15.51 17.43
C LEU A 78 0.27 15.69 16.65
N GLU A 79 0.48 16.87 16.02
CA GLU A 79 1.60 17.13 15.10
C GLU A 79 1.73 16.08 13.98
N GLN A 80 0.62 15.38 13.67
CA GLN A 80 0.55 14.33 12.67
C GLN A 80 -0.36 14.74 11.52
N GLN A 81 -0.04 14.26 10.35
CA GLN A 81 -0.94 14.41 9.21
C GLN A 81 -2.23 13.60 9.45
N ALA A 82 -3.38 14.19 9.13
CA ALA A 82 -4.68 13.53 9.32
C ALA A 82 -4.74 12.18 8.56
N GLU A 83 -4.15 12.12 7.38
CA GLU A 83 -4.09 10.91 6.56
C GLU A 83 -3.28 9.78 7.22
N ALA A 84 -2.19 10.11 7.93
CA ALA A 84 -1.40 9.12 8.67
C ALA A 84 -2.26 8.48 9.77
N LYS A 85 -3.02 9.30 10.51
CA LYS A 85 -3.94 8.81 11.52
C LYS A 85 -5.05 7.94 10.94
N LEU A 86 -5.59 8.31 9.78
CA LEU A 86 -6.62 7.51 9.10
C LEU A 86 -6.12 6.11 8.77
N ILE A 87 -4.89 5.99 8.26
CA ILE A 87 -4.28 4.68 7.97
C ILE A 87 -4.11 3.87 9.27
N LEU A 88 -3.57 4.50 10.33
CA LEU A 88 -3.37 3.83 11.62
C LEU A 88 -4.69 3.30 12.21
N ASP A 89 -5.74 4.12 12.21
CA ASP A 89 -7.05 3.75 12.74
C ASP A 89 -7.68 2.63 11.89
N ALA A 90 -7.65 2.72 10.56
CA ALA A 90 -8.19 1.71 9.67
C ALA A 90 -7.48 0.35 9.82
N VAL A 91 -6.16 0.35 9.93
CA VAL A 91 -5.38 -0.88 10.12
C VAL A 91 -5.64 -1.50 11.49
N LYS A 92 -5.73 -0.68 12.53
CA LYS A 92 -6.08 -1.15 13.87
C LYS A 92 -7.46 -1.83 13.90
N ASN A 93 -8.46 -1.19 13.31
CA ASN A 93 -9.83 -1.74 13.24
C ASN A 93 -9.85 -3.05 12.43
N ALA A 94 -9.15 -3.10 11.30
CA ALA A 94 -9.01 -4.33 10.51
C ALA A 94 -8.39 -5.45 11.34
N ASN A 95 -7.30 -5.17 12.10
CA ASN A 95 -6.69 -6.15 12.98
C ASN A 95 -7.66 -6.67 14.05
N GLU A 96 -8.40 -5.79 14.72
CA GLU A 96 -9.37 -6.17 15.74
C GLU A 96 -10.44 -7.11 15.19
N VAL A 97 -10.95 -6.84 13.96
CA VAL A 97 -11.96 -7.67 13.31
C VAL A 97 -11.39 -9.03 12.93
N ILE A 98 -10.24 -9.09 12.27
CA ILE A 98 -9.58 -10.34 11.86
C ILE A 98 -9.24 -11.18 13.08
N TYR A 99 -8.63 -10.59 14.10
CA TYR A 99 -8.31 -11.28 15.34
C TYR A 99 -9.54 -11.84 16.03
N SER A 100 -10.63 -11.07 16.14
CA SER A 100 -11.88 -11.53 16.73
C SER A 100 -12.46 -12.73 16.00
N VAL A 101 -12.43 -12.74 14.66
CA VAL A 101 -12.90 -13.87 13.85
C VAL A 101 -11.99 -15.09 14.02
N SER A 102 -10.66 -14.90 14.08
CA SER A 102 -9.71 -16.00 14.30
C SER A 102 -9.90 -16.69 15.65
N GLN A 103 -10.35 -15.95 16.65
CA GLN A 103 -10.61 -16.49 18.00
C GLN A 103 -11.99 -17.15 18.15
N THR A 104 -12.98 -16.75 17.35
CA THR A 104 -14.37 -17.18 17.52
C THR A 104 -14.80 -18.25 16.50
N GLN A 105 -14.14 -18.32 15.34
CA GLN A 105 -14.47 -19.27 14.28
C GLN A 105 -13.37 -20.33 14.11
N PRO A 106 -13.62 -21.61 14.48
CA PRO A 106 -12.59 -22.66 14.45
C PRO A 106 -11.95 -22.87 13.06
N GLN A 107 -12.69 -22.65 11.97
CA GLN A 107 -12.17 -22.73 10.60
C GLN A 107 -11.21 -21.60 10.22
N CYS A 108 -11.22 -20.51 10.98
CA CYS A 108 -10.36 -19.34 10.79
C CYS A 108 -9.26 -19.25 11.88
N ALA A 109 -9.12 -20.30 12.71
CA ALA A 109 -8.15 -20.28 13.81
C ALA A 109 -6.72 -20.14 13.27
N GLY A 110 -6.00 -19.14 13.80
CA GLY A 110 -4.62 -18.85 13.39
C GLY A 110 -4.47 -18.19 12.02
N MET A 111 -5.56 -17.67 11.45
CA MET A 111 -5.46 -16.86 10.24
C MET A 111 -4.75 -15.53 10.51
N GLY A 112 -4.05 -15.06 9.51
CA GLY A 112 -3.41 -13.75 9.50
C GLY A 112 -3.14 -13.30 8.07
N THR A 113 -2.65 -12.09 7.92
CA THR A 113 -2.26 -11.57 6.61
C THR A 113 -1.16 -10.53 6.76
N THR A 114 -0.28 -10.42 5.76
CA THR A 114 0.58 -9.26 5.59
C THR A 114 -0.26 -8.05 5.22
N LEU A 115 0.35 -6.88 5.20
CA LEU A 115 -0.25 -5.66 4.67
C LEU A 115 0.81 -4.74 4.11
N VAL A 116 0.58 -4.24 2.91
CA VAL A 116 1.24 -3.04 2.38
C VAL A 116 0.16 -2.08 1.90
N VAL A 117 0.08 -0.91 2.51
CA VAL A 117 -0.84 0.16 2.11
C VAL A 117 -0.06 1.40 1.71
N GLY A 118 -0.41 1.98 0.56
CA GLY A 118 0.12 3.26 0.09
C GLY A 118 -1.02 4.26 -0.12
N LEU A 119 -0.86 5.47 0.42
CA LEU A 119 -1.77 6.59 0.20
C LEU A 119 -1.00 7.78 -0.37
N PHE A 120 -1.33 8.15 -1.61
CA PHE A 120 -0.76 9.30 -2.30
C PHE A 120 -1.53 10.57 -1.94
N THR A 121 -0.87 11.55 -1.35
CA THR A 121 -1.45 12.82 -0.93
C THR A 121 -0.40 13.92 -1.01
N ASN A 122 -0.76 15.08 -1.57
CA ASN A 122 0.06 16.31 -1.55
C ASN A 122 1.55 16.13 -1.91
N ASN A 123 1.85 15.45 -3.02
CA ASN A 123 3.20 15.04 -3.45
C ASN A 123 3.95 14.17 -2.43
N LYS A 124 3.22 13.49 -1.57
CA LYS A 124 3.73 12.53 -0.61
C LYS A 124 3.10 11.16 -0.83
N LEU A 125 3.77 10.14 -0.38
CA LEU A 125 3.28 8.78 -0.26
C LEU A 125 3.45 8.34 1.20
N LEU A 126 2.33 8.10 1.86
CA LEU A 126 2.31 7.41 3.14
C LEU A 126 2.31 5.91 2.89
N VAL A 127 3.28 5.21 3.47
CA VAL A 127 3.43 3.76 3.35
C VAL A 127 3.25 3.13 4.71
N GLY A 128 2.18 2.35 4.86
CA GLY A 128 1.98 1.49 6.02
C GLY A 128 2.31 0.05 5.67
N HIS A 129 3.00 -0.68 6.55
CA HIS A 129 3.46 -2.02 6.23
C HIS A 129 3.54 -2.92 7.47
N ILE A 130 3.17 -4.19 7.27
CA ILE A 130 3.26 -5.29 8.22
C ILE A 130 3.51 -6.58 7.43
N GLY A 131 4.54 -7.34 7.79
CA GLY A 131 4.89 -8.60 7.13
C GLY A 131 6.08 -8.46 6.17
N ASP A 132 6.16 -9.32 5.19
CA ASP A 132 7.24 -9.45 4.20
C ASP A 132 6.82 -9.20 2.75
N SER A 133 5.55 -8.86 2.52
CA SER A 133 5.13 -8.20 1.27
C SER A 133 5.83 -6.86 1.14
N ARG A 134 6.25 -6.48 -0.06
CA ARG A 134 7.18 -5.37 -0.25
C ARG A 134 6.59 -4.22 -1.06
N MET A 135 7.12 -3.02 -0.80
CA MET A 135 6.98 -1.88 -1.70
C MET A 135 8.35 -1.41 -2.16
N TYR A 136 8.46 -1.22 -3.48
CA TYR A 136 9.64 -0.66 -4.14
C TYR A 136 9.31 0.66 -4.80
N ARG A 137 10.33 1.51 -4.98
CA ARG A 137 10.28 2.72 -5.79
C ARG A 137 11.35 2.67 -6.88
N LEU A 138 10.95 2.84 -8.12
CA LEU A 138 11.83 3.10 -9.26
C LEU A 138 11.88 4.61 -9.50
N ARG A 139 13.03 5.23 -9.27
CA ARG A 139 13.31 6.64 -9.55
C ARG A 139 14.67 6.76 -10.23
N ASN A 140 14.75 7.56 -11.29
CA ASN A 140 15.97 7.73 -12.05
C ASN A 140 16.61 6.39 -12.50
N GLN A 141 15.78 5.46 -12.97
CA GLN A 141 16.15 4.10 -13.42
C GLN A 141 16.71 3.18 -12.33
N ARG A 142 16.67 3.60 -11.07
CA ARG A 142 17.13 2.80 -9.93
C ARG A 142 15.95 2.34 -9.08
N LEU A 143 15.86 1.02 -8.88
CA LEU A 143 14.91 0.41 -7.95
C LEU A 143 15.46 0.48 -6.53
N SER A 144 14.60 0.75 -5.58
CA SER A 144 14.91 0.68 -4.14
C SER A 144 13.72 0.13 -3.40
N GLN A 145 13.91 -0.89 -2.57
CA GLN A 145 12.92 -1.35 -1.61
C GLN A 145 12.73 -0.24 -0.56
N ILE A 146 11.48 0.13 -0.28
CA ILE A 146 11.14 1.19 0.69
C ILE A 146 10.45 0.67 1.94
N THR A 147 9.98 -0.57 1.95
CA THR A 147 9.59 -1.32 3.14
C THR A 147 10.76 -2.18 3.62
N GLU A 148 10.74 -2.60 4.87
CA GLU A 148 11.71 -3.54 5.44
C GLU A 148 10.96 -4.76 5.96
N ASP A 149 11.31 -5.96 5.50
CA ASP A 149 10.57 -7.18 5.79
C ASP A 149 10.49 -7.47 7.29
N HIS A 150 9.31 -7.70 7.82
CA HIS A 150 9.12 -8.23 9.17
C HIS A 150 9.29 -9.76 9.13
N SER A 151 10.51 -10.21 8.94
CA SER A 151 10.88 -11.63 8.88
C SER A 151 12.03 -11.95 9.82
N LEU A 152 12.10 -13.20 10.26
CA LEU A 152 13.17 -13.67 11.13
C LEU A 152 14.55 -13.44 10.49
N LEU A 153 14.67 -13.60 9.17
CA LEU A 153 15.92 -13.38 8.45
C LEU A 153 16.34 -11.91 8.48
N GLN A 154 15.40 -11.01 8.27
CA GLN A 154 15.69 -9.57 8.32
C GLN A 154 16.11 -9.14 9.73
N GLU A 155 15.47 -9.66 10.76
CA GLU A 155 15.88 -9.41 12.16
C GLU A 155 17.30 -9.92 12.44
N GLN A 156 17.66 -11.09 11.91
CA GLN A 156 19.03 -11.63 12.05
C GLN A 156 20.06 -10.79 11.28
N ILE A 157 19.71 -10.26 10.10
CA ILE A 157 20.58 -9.34 9.34
C ILE A 157 20.78 -8.05 10.13
N ASN A 158 19.72 -7.46 10.67
CA ASN A 158 19.75 -6.22 11.45
C ASN A 158 20.58 -6.39 12.74
N ALA A 159 20.51 -7.56 13.37
CA ALA A 159 21.31 -7.92 14.52
C ALA A 159 22.79 -8.24 14.16
N GLY A 160 23.14 -8.28 12.88
CA GLY A 160 24.48 -8.64 12.42
C GLY A 160 24.86 -10.13 12.60
N LEU A 161 23.85 -11.00 12.81
CA LEU A 161 24.04 -12.43 13.00
C LEU A 161 24.31 -13.17 11.69
N ILE A 162 23.72 -12.71 10.60
CA ILE A 162 23.91 -13.21 9.24
C ILE A 162 24.06 -12.06 8.26
N THR A 163 24.67 -12.31 7.10
CA THR A 163 24.69 -11.36 5.99
C THR A 163 23.49 -11.56 5.08
N ALA A 164 23.12 -10.54 4.29
CA ALA A 164 22.06 -10.65 3.29
C ALA A 164 22.30 -11.79 2.28
N GLU A 165 23.58 -12.05 1.93
CA GLU A 165 23.93 -13.20 1.09
C GLU A 165 23.67 -14.54 1.76
N GLN A 166 23.95 -14.66 3.06
CA GLN A 166 23.68 -15.90 3.81
C GLN A 166 22.17 -16.14 3.96
N ALA A 167 21.38 -15.07 4.11
CA ALA A 167 19.93 -15.16 4.19
C ALA A 167 19.29 -15.79 2.93
N LYS A 168 19.84 -15.52 1.73
CA LYS A 168 19.35 -16.09 0.46
C LYS A 168 19.35 -17.62 0.44
N TYR A 169 20.21 -18.27 1.19
CA TYR A 169 20.33 -19.74 1.26
C TYR A 169 19.72 -20.34 2.52
N SER A 170 19.04 -19.55 3.34
CA SER A 170 18.40 -20.04 4.57
C SER A 170 17.14 -20.85 4.26
N ALA A 171 16.92 -21.90 5.05
CA ALA A 171 15.69 -22.68 4.99
C ALA A 171 14.48 -21.96 5.63
N ASN A 172 14.71 -20.86 6.35
CA ASN A 172 13.70 -20.14 7.13
C ASN A 172 13.23 -18.86 6.43
N LYS A 173 13.20 -18.82 5.10
CA LYS A 173 12.87 -17.61 4.33
C LYS A 173 11.48 -17.06 4.66
N ASN A 174 10.50 -17.92 4.86
CA ASN A 174 9.08 -17.56 4.96
C ASN A 174 8.60 -17.46 6.42
N LEU A 175 9.49 -17.12 7.36
CA LEU A 175 9.09 -16.91 8.76
C LEU A 175 8.81 -15.42 9.01
N VAL A 176 7.57 -15.04 8.78
CA VAL A 176 7.03 -13.71 9.10
C VAL A 176 6.95 -13.55 10.61
N THR A 177 7.43 -12.41 11.13
CA THR A 177 7.43 -12.11 12.58
C THR A 177 6.28 -11.20 13.00
N ARG A 178 5.58 -10.55 12.04
CA ARG A 178 4.43 -9.66 12.30
C ARG A 178 3.39 -9.82 11.21
N ALA A 179 2.13 -9.97 11.60
CA ALA A 179 0.98 -10.06 10.68
C ALA A 179 -0.29 -9.51 11.33
N LEU A 180 -1.24 -9.07 10.51
CA LEU A 180 -2.59 -8.73 10.94
C LEU A 180 -3.36 -9.97 11.38
N GLY A 181 -4.15 -9.84 12.43
CA GLY A 181 -5.08 -10.89 12.91
C GLY A 181 -4.44 -11.97 13.77
N VAL A 182 -3.11 -11.98 13.96
CA VAL A 182 -2.40 -12.96 14.78
C VAL A 182 -2.41 -12.56 16.25
N ASP A 183 -2.12 -11.30 16.54
CA ASP A 183 -2.10 -10.73 17.88
C ASP A 183 -3.22 -9.70 18.08
N PRO A 184 -3.69 -9.50 19.33
CA PRO A 184 -4.76 -8.54 19.62
C PRO A 184 -4.37 -7.09 19.32
N GLU A 185 -3.09 -6.77 19.39
CA GLU A 185 -2.52 -5.47 19.04
C GLU A 185 -1.46 -5.66 17.96
N VAL A 186 -1.44 -4.75 16.99
CA VAL A 186 -0.47 -4.75 15.91
C VAL A 186 0.20 -3.39 15.79
N GLU A 187 1.51 -3.39 15.58
CA GLU A 187 2.29 -2.20 15.33
C GLU A 187 2.50 -2.04 13.81
N LEU A 188 1.81 -1.05 13.23
CA LEU A 188 2.01 -0.67 11.83
C LEU A 188 3.28 0.17 11.71
N GLU A 189 4.21 -0.26 10.87
CA GLU A 189 5.31 0.60 10.44
C GLU A 189 4.77 1.60 9.41
N LEU A 190 4.71 2.90 9.75
CA LEU A 190 4.21 3.96 8.89
C LEU A 190 5.32 4.96 8.59
N LYS A 191 5.62 5.15 7.30
CA LYS A 191 6.64 6.08 6.80
C LYS A 191 6.09 6.99 5.71
N GLU A 192 6.63 8.21 5.61
CA GLU A 192 6.30 9.18 4.57
C GLU A 192 7.46 9.35 3.60
N TYR A 193 7.15 9.42 2.31
CA TYR A 193 8.12 9.60 1.24
C TYR A 193 7.70 10.74 0.31
N ASP A 194 8.68 11.53 -0.16
CA ASP A 194 8.46 12.49 -1.25
C ASP A 194 8.22 11.76 -2.57
N VAL A 195 7.22 12.23 -3.32
CA VAL A 195 6.83 11.72 -4.62
C VAL A 195 7.22 12.71 -5.72
N GLU A 196 7.82 12.19 -6.79
CA GLU A 196 8.18 12.97 -7.98
C GLU A 196 7.46 12.45 -9.22
N ALA A 197 7.18 13.37 -10.15
CA ALA A 197 6.67 12.95 -11.46
C ALA A 197 7.68 12.05 -12.17
N GLY A 198 7.21 10.92 -12.69
CA GLY A 198 8.04 9.88 -13.30
C GLY A 198 8.41 8.72 -12.37
N ASP A 199 8.15 8.82 -11.07
CA ASP A 199 8.29 7.68 -10.16
C ASP A 199 7.37 6.54 -10.56
N ILE A 200 7.87 5.31 -10.42
CA ILE A 200 7.06 4.10 -10.48
C ILE A 200 7.21 3.36 -9.16
N TYR A 201 6.09 3.02 -8.54
CA TYR A 201 6.04 2.20 -7.33
C TYR A 201 5.53 0.80 -7.69
N LEU A 202 6.12 -0.22 -7.07
CA LEU A 202 5.69 -1.61 -7.15
C LEU A 202 5.38 -2.10 -5.75
N LEU A 203 4.15 -2.58 -5.52
CA LEU A 203 3.82 -3.41 -4.37
C LEU A 203 3.76 -4.86 -4.86
N CYS A 204 4.27 -5.79 -4.08
CA CYS A 204 4.20 -7.20 -4.42
C CYS A 204 4.13 -8.08 -3.16
N SER A 205 3.49 -9.26 -3.29
CA SER A 205 3.63 -10.37 -2.35
C SER A 205 4.98 -11.08 -2.52
N ASP A 206 5.31 -11.97 -1.59
CA ASP A 206 6.55 -12.75 -1.59
C ASP A 206 6.65 -13.69 -2.81
N GLY A 207 5.52 -14.13 -3.38
CA GLY A 207 5.49 -14.91 -4.62
C GLY A 207 6.19 -14.26 -5.81
N LEU A 208 6.32 -12.91 -5.83
CA LEU A 208 7.18 -12.23 -6.79
C LEU A 208 8.62 -12.14 -6.26
N SER A 209 8.83 -11.54 -5.10
CA SER A 209 10.15 -11.14 -4.60
C SER A 209 11.04 -12.31 -4.20
N ASP A 210 10.47 -13.48 -3.92
CA ASP A 210 11.21 -14.72 -3.65
C ASP A 210 11.73 -15.42 -4.91
N LEU A 211 11.10 -15.14 -6.05
CA LEU A 211 11.37 -15.81 -7.32
C LEU A 211 12.04 -14.93 -8.37
N VAL A 212 11.96 -13.60 -8.23
CA VAL A 212 12.55 -12.64 -9.18
C VAL A 212 13.45 -11.68 -8.42
N GLU A 213 14.74 -11.67 -8.74
CA GLU A 213 15.74 -10.80 -8.11
C GLU A 213 15.48 -9.32 -8.44
N ASP A 214 15.83 -8.41 -7.52
CA ASP A 214 15.57 -6.97 -7.62
C ASP A 214 16.16 -6.31 -8.87
N ASP A 215 17.32 -6.76 -9.36
CA ASP A 215 17.96 -6.25 -10.58
C ASP A 215 17.18 -6.65 -11.85
N VAL A 216 16.54 -7.81 -11.84
CA VAL A 216 15.64 -8.28 -12.91
C VAL A 216 14.35 -7.48 -12.91
N ILE A 217 13.74 -7.26 -11.73
CA ILE A 217 12.57 -6.39 -11.55
C ILE A 217 12.91 -4.97 -12.06
N GLN A 218 14.05 -4.42 -11.67
CA GLN A 218 14.51 -3.10 -12.13
C GLN A 218 14.60 -3.02 -13.65
N THR A 219 15.18 -4.04 -14.27
CA THR A 219 15.36 -4.10 -15.72
C THR A 219 14.02 -4.16 -16.46
N ALA A 220 13.09 -4.98 -15.95
CA ALA A 220 11.74 -5.11 -16.52
C ALA A 220 10.98 -3.77 -16.43
N LEU A 221 10.95 -3.15 -15.25
CA LEU A 221 10.28 -1.88 -15.04
C LEU A 221 10.88 -0.73 -15.84
N ASN A 222 12.20 -0.66 -15.98
CA ASN A 222 12.85 0.34 -16.83
C ASN A 222 12.47 0.17 -18.31
N SER A 223 12.46 -1.07 -18.79
CA SER A 223 12.18 -1.38 -20.20
C SER A 223 10.71 -1.12 -20.57
N LEU A 224 9.80 -1.35 -19.64
CA LEU A 224 8.34 -1.29 -19.82
C LEU A 224 7.69 -0.10 -19.09
N SER A 225 8.47 0.90 -18.69
CA SER A 225 7.98 2.08 -17.95
C SER A 225 6.89 2.90 -18.67
N SER A 226 6.70 2.70 -19.97
CA SER A 226 5.64 3.31 -20.77
C SER A 226 4.37 2.46 -20.89
N ASN A 227 4.39 1.19 -20.43
CA ASN A 227 3.27 0.26 -20.48
C ASN A 227 3.22 -0.59 -19.22
N LEU A 228 2.61 -0.04 -18.14
CA LEU A 228 2.55 -0.72 -16.85
C LEU A 228 1.76 -2.03 -16.90
N ALA A 229 0.77 -2.14 -17.77
CA ALA A 229 -0.01 -3.37 -17.90
C ALA A 229 0.87 -4.53 -18.42
N GLU A 230 1.71 -4.26 -19.40
CA GLU A 230 2.69 -5.23 -19.88
C GLU A 230 3.77 -5.52 -18.84
N ALA A 231 4.23 -4.50 -18.11
CA ALA A 231 5.20 -4.69 -17.04
C ALA A 231 4.68 -5.63 -15.95
N ALA A 232 3.43 -5.45 -15.51
CA ALA A 232 2.80 -6.33 -14.54
C ALA A 232 2.69 -7.78 -15.04
N GLN A 233 2.28 -7.97 -16.30
CA GLN A 233 2.20 -9.30 -16.90
C GLN A 233 3.56 -9.98 -16.98
N VAL A 234 4.59 -9.23 -17.39
CA VAL A 234 5.97 -9.77 -17.50
C VAL A 234 6.51 -10.16 -16.13
N LEU A 235 6.31 -9.35 -15.09
CA LEU A 235 6.74 -9.69 -13.73
C LEU A 235 6.08 -10.97 -13.20
N VAL A 236 4.76 -11.08 -13.34
CA VAL A 236 4.02 -12.28 -12.93
C VAL A 236 4.44 -13.51 -13.75
N GLN A 237 4.64 -13.35 -15.06
CA GLN A 237 5.11 -14.45 -15.91
C GLN A 237 6.52 -14.91 -15.51
N MET A 238 7.44 -13.98 -15.19
CA MET A 238 8.80 -14.32 -14.71
C MET A 238 8.76 -15.14 -13.43
N ALA A 239 7.89 -14.77 -12.47
CA ALA A 239 7.72 -15.53 -11.23
C ALA A 239 7.16 -16.94 -11.52
N ASN A 240 6.17 -17.05 -12.41
CA ASN A 240 5.61 -18.34 -12.84
C ASN A 240 6.66 -19.21 -13.56
N ASP A 241 7.47 -18.64 -14.45
CA ASP A 241 8.55 -19.35 -15.15
C ASP A 241 9.65 -19.82 -14.18
N ASN A 242 9.85 -19.11 -13.06
CA ASN A 242 10.74 -19.49 -11.97
C ASN A 242 10.12 -20.48 -10.98
N GLY A 243 8.94 -21.02 -11.31
CA GLY A 243 8.30 -22.11 -10.59
C GLY A 243 6.96 -21.79 -9.96
N GLY A 244 6.55 -20.51 -9.86
CA GLY A 244 5.24 -20.09 -9.37
C GLY A 244 4.83 -20.79 -8.08
N LYS A 245 5.71 -20.78 -7.07
CA LYS A 245 5.55 -21.57 -5.85
C LYS A 245 4.44 -21.08 -4.94
N ASP A 246 4.11 -19.79 -5.07
CA ASP A 246 3.10 -19.10 -4.28
C ASP A 246 2.17 -18.25 -5.15
N ASN A 247 1.17 -17.64 -4.54
CA ASN A 247 0.34 -16.63 -5.14
C ASN A 247 1.20 -15.41 -5.48
N ILE A 248 0.98 -14.80 -6.63
CA ILE A 248 1.79 -13.71 -7.15
C ILE A 248 0.90 -12.49 -7.35
N SER A 249 1.09 -11.49 -6.53
CA SER A 249 0.33 -10.23 -6.64
C SER A 249 1.24 -9.05 -6.86
N VAL A 250 0.86 -8.17 -7.78
CA VAL A 250 1.59 -6.94 -8.10
C VAL A 250 0.62 -5.77 -8.26
N ILE A 251 1.01 -4.61 -7.74
CA ILE A 251 0.38 -3.33 -8.04
C ILE A 251 1.48 -2.38 -8.51
N LEU A 252 1.31 -1.84 -9.71
CA LEU A 252 2.20 -0.83 -10.26
C LEU A 252 1.50 0.53 -10.25
N VAL A 253 2.18 1.55 -9.74
CA VAL A 253 1.70 2.93 -9.72
C VAL A 253 2.73 3.84 -10.37
N LYS A 254 2.34 4.54 -11.45
CA LYS A 254 3.18 5.56 -12.08
C LYS A 254 2.61 6.95 -11.79
N VAL A 255 3.50 7.83 -11.36
CA VAL A 255 3.17 9.24 -11.11
C VAL A 255 3.42 10.04 -12.38
N ASN A 256 2.35 10.48 -13.03
CA ASN A 256 2.43 11.20 -14.31
C ASN A 256 2.75 12.69 -14.15
N ARG A 257 2.37 13.30 -13.01
CA ARG A 257 2.60 14.72 -12.72
C ARG A 257 2.51 14.99 -11.22
N SER A 258 3.03 16.16 -10.81
CA SER A 258 2.87 16.67 -9.45
C SER A 258 1.40 16.89 -9.07
N PHE A 259 1.07 16.63 -7.81
CA PHE A 259 -0.26 16.77 -7.21
C PHE A 259 -0.23 17.52 -5.88
N GLU A 260 0.65 18.53 -5.78
CA GLU A 260 0.73 19.41 -4.62
C GLU A 260 -0.57 20.18 -4.40
N TYR A 261 -1.11 20.14 -3.18
CA TYR A 261 -2.23 20.97 -2.79
C TYR A 261 -1.74 22.38 -2.50
N LYS A 262 -2.08 23.30 -3.39
CA LYS A 262 -1.78 24.73 -3.18
C LYS A 262 -2.85 25.32 -2.27
N ARG A 263 -2.53 25.55 -0.99
CA ARG A 263 -3.41 26.32 -0.10
C ARG A 263 -3.65 27.70 -0.69
N THR A 264 -4.92 28.03 -0.88
CA THR A 264 -5.31 29.40 -1.23
C THR A 264 -5.34 30.26 0.04
N TRP A 265 -5.26 31.58 -0.11
CA TRP A 265 -5.38 32.50 1.04
C TRP A 265 -6.75 32.38 1.75
N LEU A 266 -7.77 31.86 1.06
CA LEU A 266 -9.11 31.57 1.60
C LEU A 266 -9.10 30.40 2.58
N ASP A 267 -8.30 29.39 2.34
CA ASP A 267 -8.12 28.22 3.21
C ASP A 267 -7.56 28.65 4.58
N ASN A 268 -6.68 29.67 4.59
CA ASN A 268 -6.11 30.23 5.81
C ASN A 268 -7.11 31.04 6.65
N LEU A 269 -8.27 31.40 6.09
CA LEU A 269 -9.33 32.14 6.78
C LEU A 269 -10.42 31.22 7.35
N GLY A 270 -10.32 29.90 7.20
CA GLY A 270 -11.34 28.95 7.66
C GLY A 270 -12.70 29.08 6.94
N LEU A 271 -12.70 29.63 5.72
CA LEU A 271 -13.91 29.94 4.97
C LEU A 271 -14.29 28.85 3.96
N GLU A 272 -13.72 27.66 4.06
CA GLU A 272 -13.96 26.51 3.16
C GLU A 272 -15.43 26.07 3.11
N SER A 273 -16.22 26.37 4.13
CA SER A 273 -17.64 25.97 4.19
C SER A 273 -18.61 26.99 3.59
N LEU A 274 -18.16 28.16 3.15
CA LEU A 274 -19.00 29.15 2.52
C LEU A 274 -19.11 28.87 1.02
N ASN A 275 -20.19 28.19 0.64
CA ASN A 275 -20.57 27.97 -0.75
C ASN A 275 -20.85 29.34 -1.42
N LEU A 276 -19.82 29.95 -2.00
CA LEU A 276 -19.87 31.29 -2.63
C LEU A 276 -20.83 31.39 -3.82
N SER A 277 -21.41 30.27 -4.25
CA SER A 277 -22.44 30.27 -5.30
C SER A 277 -23.80 30.87 -4.85
N SER A 278 -24.03 31.04 -3.55
CA SER A 278 -25.24 31.63 -2.99
C SER A 278 -25.11 33.12 -2.58
N LEU A 279 -23.92 33.65 -2.57
CA LEU A 279 -23.67 35.08 -2.30
C LEU A 279 -23.69 35.87 -3.62
N HIS A 280 -24.75 36.60 -3.87
CA HIS A 280 -24.87 37.61 -4.93
C HIS A 280 -23.86 38.76 -4.67
N ILE A 281 -22.54 38.51 -4.92
CA ILE A 281 -21.45 39.50 -4.78
C ILE A 281 -21.50 40.57 -5.91
N GLY A 282 -22.52 40.52 -6.77
CA GLY A 282 -22.71 41.52 -7.84
C GLY A 282 -23.00 42.97 -7.36
N LYS A 283 -23.24 43.21 -6.07
CA LYS A 283 -23.61 44.54 -5.55
C LYS A 283 -22.55 45.24 -4.66
N PHE A 284 -21.42 44.57 -4.33
CA PHE A 284 -20.43 45.16 -3.40
C PHE A 284 -19.34 45.97 -4.09
N PHE A 285 -19.15 45.81 -5.41
CA PHE A 285 -18.12 46.55 -6.16
C PHE A 285 -18.60 47.79 -6.91
N SER A 286 -19.89 48.18 -6.78
CA SER A 286 -20.38 49.43 -7.39
C SER A 286 -20.13 50.72 -6.56
N TRP A 287 -19.47 50.60 -5.39
CA TRP A 287 -19.24 51.74 -4.46
C TRP A 287 -17.78 52.23 -4.43
N LEU A 288 -16.91 51.65 -5.27
CA LEU A 288 -15.50 52.05 -5.43
C LEU A 288 -15.24 52.48 -6.87
N LYS A 289 -16.05 53.39 -7.36
CA LYS A 289 -15.75 54.26 -8.53
C LYS A 289 -15.96 55.71 -8.16
#